data_67239a5c2138ec00639f2bc1de9a5a53
#
_entry.id   67239a5c2138ec00639f2bc1de9a5a53
#
_cell.length_a   1.000
_cell.length_b   1.000
_cell.length_c   1.000
_cell.angle_alpha   90.00
_cell.angle_beta   90.00
_cell.angle_gamma   90.00
#
_symmetry.space_group_name_H-M   'P 1'
#
loop_
_entity.id
_entity.type
_entity.pdbx_description
1 polymer ?
#
loop_
_entity_poly.entity_id
_entity_poly.type
_entity_poly.pdbx_seq_one_letter_code
_entity_poly.pdbx_strand_id
1 'polypeptide(L)'
;MINRLLERTSLWDSRLLTLAKDGPTLDAEQYCRVDTDVDGHAIMRPAPSLIRKHLKDGATLVLNQADMLTPQLAAVSACLKLRFGTQIKCNIYCSWQENQGFATHFDGRDVFVLHIAGEKTWHLYDGFYELPMGNSPYIFRLGDEENERLKGNCIERVEMTPGDLLYIPRGQYHDAIASSDASLHLTFGVVQMLGIEVMDMLQAGFVDEPLFHEPLPHFDDPAALQSHIGRLADRLSEILASPEAGVMVRETQKSVAMQEFSAEYDLRYSGEISTFRVVHDGLI
;
A
#
# COMPACT_ATOMS: atom_id res chain seq x y z
N MET A 1 0.32 -6.86 -24.20
CA MET A 1 0.73 -7.50 -22.92
C MET A 1 -0.49 -7.72 -22.02
N ILE A 2 -1.24 -6.70 -21.64
CA ILE A 2 -2.39 -6.78 -20.72
C ILE A 2 -3.45 -7.80 -21.15
N ASN A 3 -3.86 -7.83 -22.42
CA ASN A 3 -4.83 -8.81 -22.89
C ASN A 3 -4.42 -10.26 -22.62
N ARG A 4 -3.12 -10.59 -22.77
CA ARG A 4 -2.60 -11.93 -22.46
C ARG A 4 -2.60 -12.23 -20.95
N LEU A 5 -2.42 -11.22 -20.12
CA LEU A 5 -2.53 -11.37 -18.66
C LEU A 5 -3.98 -11.61 -18.24
N LEU A 6 -4.92 -10.83 -18.76
CA LEU A 6 -6.34 -10.97 -18.47
C LEU A 6 -6.92 -12.34 -18.87
N GLU A 7 -6.39 -12.96 -19.91
CA GLU A 7 -6.82 -14.30 -20.37
C GLU A 7 -6.33 -15.44 -19.47
N ARG A 8 -5.37 -15.17 -18.57
CA ARG A 8 -4.91 -16.14 -17.56
C ARG A 8 -5.82 -16.09 -16.31
N THR A 9 -7.10 -16.36 -16.50
CA THR A 9 -8.12 -16.22 -15.46
C THR A 9 -7.87 -17.04 -14.21
N SER A 10 -7.11 -18.15 -14.31
CA SER A 10 -6.70 -18.96 -13.16
C SER A 10 -5.69 -18.28 -12.21
N LEU A 11 -5.01 -17.22 -12.67
CA LEU A 11 -4.05 -16.47 -11.86
C LEU A 11 -4.70 -15.35 -11.04
N TRP A 12 -5.95 -14.98 -11.37
CA TRP A 12 -6.60 -13.84 -10.78
C TRP A 12 -7.76 -14.23 -9.89
N ASP A 13 -7.89 -13.55 -8.79
CA ASP A 13 -9.10 -13.46 -7.99
C ASP A 13 -9.50 -11.98 -7.84
N SER A 14 -10.64 -11.72 -7.21
CA SER A 14 -11.16 -10.37 -6.99
C SER A 14 -10.32 -9.50 -6.04
N ARG A 15 -9.29 -10.05 -5.39
CA ARG A 15 -8.35 -9.32 -4.53
C ARG A 15 -7.10 -8.88 -5.31
N LEU A 16 -6.64 -9.71 -6.23
CA LEU A 16 -5.45 -9.47 -7.05
C LEU A 16 -5.76 -8.58 -8.26
N LEU A 17 -6.98 -8.68 -8.82
CA LEU A 17 -7.43 -7.86 -9.92
C LEU A 17 -8.69 -7.10 -9.52
N THR A 18 -8.61 -5.77 -9.53
CA THR A 18 -9.73 -4.89 -9.21
C THR A 18 -9.94 -3.85 -10.31
N LEU A 19 -11.14 -3.30 -10.38
CA LEU A 19 -11.50 -2.19 -11.25
C LEU A 19 -11.94 -1.01 -10.39
N ALA A 20 -11.51 0.20 -10.76
CA ALA A 20 -11.97 1.44 -10.15
C ALA A 20 -12.54 2.37 -11.22
N LYS A 21 -13.61 3.09 -10.89
CA LYS A 21 -14.22 4.05 -11.81
C LYS A 21 -14.82 5.22 -11.03
N ASP A 22 -14.50 6.43 -11.44
CA ASP A 22 -15.03 7.67 -10.88
C ASP A 22 -14.87 7.77 -9.33
N GLY A 23 -13.76 7.20 -8.81
CA GLY A 23 -13.42 7.18 -7.39
C GLY A 23 -13.47 5.79 -6.75
N PRO A 24 -14.61 5.13 -6.59
CA PRO A 24 -14.70 3.86 -5.88
C PRO A 24 -14.21 2.66 -6.69
N THR A 25 -13.77 1.63 -5.97
CA THR A 25 -13.57 0.30 -6.55
C THR A 25 -14.92 -0.34 -6.85
N LEU A 26 -15.07 -0.90 -8.05
CA LEU A 26 -16.28 -1.61 -8.45
C LEU A 26 -16.43 -2.92 -7.68
N ASP A 27 -17.69 -3.28 -7.39
CA ASP A 27 -17.99 -4.58 -6.78
C ASP A 27 -17.56 -5.73 -7.71
N ALA A 28 -16.94 -6.75 -7.13
CA ALA A 28 -16.42 -7.88 -7.90
C ALA A 28 -17.48 -8.57 -8.76
N GLU A 29 -18.73 -8.58 -8.34
CA GLU A 29 -19.86 -9.15 -9.08
C GLU A 29 -20.09 -8.51 -10.46
N GLN A 30 -19.65 -7.26 -10.65
CA GLN A 30 -19.80 -6.54 -11.90
C GLN A 30 -18.83 -7.03 -12.99
N TYR A 31 -17.67 -7.58 -12.63
CA TYR A 31 -16.63 -8.01 -13.58
C TYR A 31 -16.09 -9.43 -13.34
N CYS A 32 -16.56 -10.12 -12.30
CA CYS A 32 -16.25 -11.52 -12.03
C CYS A 32 -17.44 -12.43 -12.35
N ARG A 33 -17.15 -13.72 -12.43
CA ARG A 33 -18.14 -14.79 -12.47
C ARG A 33 -17.82 -15.80 -11.38
N VAL A 34 -18.85 -16.46 -10.90
CA VAL A 34 -18.69 -17.60 -10.01
C VAL A 34 -18.12 -18.76 -10.82
N ASP A 35 -17.05 -19.35 -10.35
CA ASP A 35 -16.41 -20.56 -10.85
C ASP A 35 -16.24 -21.52 -9.68
N THR A 36 -15.73 -22.69 -9.92
CA THR A 36 -15.51 -23.72 -8.91
C THR A 36 -14.04 -24.06 -8.87
N ASP A 37 -13.42 -24.09 -7.68
CA ASP A 37 -12.06 -24.57 -7.51
C ASP A 37 -11.97 -26.11 -7.61
N VAL A 38 -10.75 -26.65 -7.44
CA VAL A 38 -10.48 -28.08 -7.55
C VAL A 38 -11.16 -28.91 -6.44
N ASP A 39 -11.53 -28.26 -5.33
CA ASP A 39 -12.17 -28.89 -4.18
C ASP A 39 -13.71 -28.67 -4.18
N GLY A 40 -14.22 -28.02 -5.24
CA GLY A 40 -15.66 -27.77 -5.40
C GLY A 40 -16.19 -26.54 -4.70
N HIS A 41 -15.33 -25.66 -4.15
CA HIS A 41 -15.76 -24.41 -3.53
C HIS A 41 -16.01 -23.33 -4.57
N ALA A 42 -17.04 -22.51 -4.35
CA ALA A 42 -17.32 -21.37 -5.20
C ALA A 42 -16.25 -20.27 -5.05
N ILE A 43 -15.69 -19.81 -6.16
CA ILE A 43 -14.72 -18.73 -6.22
C ILE A 43 -15.14 -17.68 -7.25
N MET A 44 -14.80 -16.42 -6.96
CA MET A 44 -15.06 -15.30 -7.88
C MET A 44 -13.85 -15.10 -8.79
N ARG A 45 -14.02 -15.42 -10.09
CA ARG A 45 -12.95 -15.22 -11.10
C ARG A 45 -13.25 -14.04 -12.01
N PRO A 46 -12.28 -13.15 -12.23
CA PRO A 46 -12.40 -12.08 -13.21
C PRO A 46 -12.74 -12.60 -14.60
N ALA A 47 -13.75 -12.01 -15.24
CA ALA A 47 -14.21 -12.37 -16.57
C ALA A 47 -13.65 -11.39 -17.61
N PRO A 48 -12.73 -11.79 -18.51
CA PRO A 48 -12.04 -10.88 -19.44
C PRO A 48 -12.99 -10.03 -20.29
N SER A 49 -14.13 -10.60 -20.69
CA SER A 49 -15.14 -9.87 -21.48
C SER A 49 -15.80 -8.74 -20.69
N LEU A 50 -16.11 -8.97 -19.39
CA LEU A 50 -16.69 -7.95 -18.53
C LEU A 50 -15.65 -6.87 -18.19
N ILE A 51 -14.42 -7.27 -17.86
CA ILE A 51 -13.31 -6.34 -17.63
C ILE A 51 -13.14 -5.43 -18.84
N ARG A 52 -13.02 -5.99 -20.06
CA ARG A 52 -12.87 -5.19 -21.29
C ARG A 52 -14.03 -4.23 -21.52
N LYS A 53 -15.24 -4.60 -21.12
CA LYS A 53 -16.41 -3.69 -21.18
C LYS A 53 -16.20 -2.49 -20.26
N HIS A 54 -15.88 -2.74 -18.98
CA HIS A 54 -15.66 -1.66 -18.03
C HIS A 54 -14.47 -0.76 -18.41
N LEU A 55 -13.38 -1.34 -18.95
CA LEU A 55 -12.24 -0.55 -19.43
C LEU A 55 -12.64 0.39 -20.59
N LYS A 56 -13.48 -0.08 -21.52
CA LYS A 56 -14.02 0.77 -22.58
C LYS A 56 -14.95 1.86 -22.05
N ASP A 57 -15.59 1.60 -20.91
CA ASP A 57 -16.46 2.55 -20.23
C ASP A 57 -15.68 3.47 -19.27
N GLY A 58 -14.33 3.47 -19.33
CA GLY A 58 -13.46 4.39 -18.59
C GLY A 58 -12.96 3.89 -17.23
N ALA A 59 -13.17 2.62 -16.88
CA ALA A 59 -12.61 2.09 -15.63
C ALA A 59 -11.08 1.94 -15.70
N THR A 60 -10.42 2.07 -14.56
CA THR A 60 -9.00 1.77 -14.36
C THR A 60 -8.86 0.34 -13.86
N LEU A 61 -8.02 -0.45 -14.53
CA LEU A 61 -7.59 -1.77 -14.07
C LEU A 61 -6.46 -1.63 -13.06
N VAL A 62 -6.60 -2.31 -11.92
CA VAL A 62 -5.55 -2.43 -10.90
C VAL A 62 -5.17 -3.90 -10.72
N LEU A 63 -3.89 -4.21 -10.90
CA LEU A 63 -3.33 -5.51 -10.56
C LEU A 63 -2.48 -5.35 -9.31
N ASN A 64 -2.94 -5.93 -8.22
CA ASN A 64 -2.24 -5.92 -6.94
C ASN A 64 -1.15 -7.01 -6.90
N GLN A 65 -0.15 -6.85 -6.04
CA GLN A 65 0.98 -7.78 -5.88
C GLN A 65 1.68 -8.10 -7.22
N ALA A 66 1.91 -7.06 -8.01
CA ALA A 66 2.47 -7.19 -9.34
C ALA A 66 3.94 -7.66 -9.35
N ASP A 67 4.65 -7.53 -8.23
CA ASP A 67 5.99 -8.08 -8.01
C ASP A 67 6.05 -9.60 -8.19
N MET A 68 4.93 -10.31 -7.98
CA MET A 68 4.82 -11.75 -8.22
C MET A 68 4.69 -12.13 -9.70
N LEU A 69 4.46 -11.17 -10.60
CA LEU A 69 4.19 -11.44 -12.01
C LEU A 69 5.44 -11.71 -12.84
N THR A 70 6.54 -11.07 -12.50
CA THR A 70 7.81 -11.21 -13.24
C THR A 70 9.02 -11.13 -12.31
N PRO A 71 10.13 -11.84 -12.63
CA PRO A 71 11.37 -11.74 -11.87
C PRO A 71 11.92 -10.32 -11.77
N GLN A 72 11.73 -9.49 -12.82
CA GLN A 72 12.21 -8.11 -12.83
C GLN A 72 11.49 -7.25 -11.80
N LEU A 73 10.16 -7.38 -11.69
CA LEU A 73 9.38 -6.65 -10.67
C LEU A 73 9.72 -7.15 -9.27
N ALA A 74 9.86 -8.46 -9.09
CA ALA A 74 10.31 -9.05 -7.81
C ALA A 74 11.67 -8.47 -7.39
N ALA A 75 12.62 -8.37 -8.31
CA ALA A 75 13.95 -7.84 -8.04
C ALA A 75 13.94 -6.35 -7.65
N VAL A 76 13.13 -5.51 -8.32
CA VAL A 76 12.94 -4.10 -7.92
C VAL A 76 12.35 -4.01 -6.52
N SER A 77 11.28 -4.76 -6.25
CA SER A 77 10.66 -4.82 -4.91
C SER A 77 11.65 -5.27 -3.85
N ALA A 78 12.48 -6.29 -4.12
CA ALA A 78 13.50 -6.78 -3.21
C ALA A 78 14.58 -5.71 -2.91
N CYS A 79 15.05 -4.98 -3.92
CA CYS A 79 15.99 -3.87 -3.71
C CYS A 79 15.39 -2.77 -2.82
N LEU A 80 14.12 -2.42 -3.04
CA LEU A 80 13.43 -1.43 -2.22
C LEU A 80 13.18 -1.96 -0.79
N LYS A 81 12.79 -3.23 -0.62
CA LYS A 81 12.68 -3.89 0.71
C LYS A 81 13.98 -3.75 1.51
N LEU A 82 15.12 -4.08 0.90
CA LEU A 82 16.44 -3.94 1.54
C LEU A 82 16.77 -2.48 1.89
N ARG A 83 16.46 -1.55 0.97
CA ARG A 83 16.77 -0.13 1.17
C ARG A 83 15.97 0.50 2.29
N PHE A 84 14.67 0.16 2.41
CA PHE A 84 13.76 0.73 3.40
C PHE A 84 13.58 -0.12 4.66
N GLY A 85 14.09 -1.36 4.68
CA GLY A 85 13.93 -2.27 5.82
C GLY A 85 12.50 -2.68 6.10
N THR A 86 11.63 -2.72 5.06
CA THR A 86 10.19 -2.95 5.21
C THR A 86 9.56 -3.60 3.98
N GLN A 87 8.28 -3.95 4.07
CA GLN A 87 7.55 -4.48 2.93
C GLN A 87 7.34 -3.43 1.83
N ILE A 88 7.40 -3.88 0.60
CA ILE A 88 7.03 -3.11 -0.59
C ILE A 88 5.81 -3.76 -1.23
N LYS A 89 4.81 -2.97 -1.59
CA LYS A 89 3.64 -3.42 -2.36
C LYS A 89 3.74 -2.86 -3.78
N CYS A 90 3.88 -3.73 -4.75
CA CYS A 90 3.90 -3.34 -6.15
C CYS A 90 2.52 -3.54 -6.77
N ASN A 91 1.96 -2.50 -7.40
CA ASN A 91 0.71 -2.58 -8.14
C ASN A 91 0.90 -2.04 -9.55
N ILE A 92 0.12 -2.57 -10.52
CA ILE A 92 0.01 -2.03 -11.88
C ILE A 92 -1.32 -1.34 -12.01
N TYR A 93 -1.30 -0.14 -12.60
CA TYR A 93 -2.49 0.62 -12.94
C TYR A 93 -2.55 0.82 -14.44
N CYS A 94 -3.70 0.54 -15.03
CA CYS A 94 -3.94 0.75 -16.45
C CYS A 94 -5.26 1.48 -16.63
N SER A 95 -5.18 2.71 -17.17
CA SER A 95 -6.31 3.61 -17.40
C SER A 95 -6.46 3.90 -18.87
N TRP A 96 -7.69 4.22 -19.31
CA TRP A 96 -8.01 4.54 -20.71
C TRP A 96 -8.82 5.85 -20.80
N GLN A 97 -8.70 6.53 -21.94
CA GLN A 97 -9.62 7.56 -22.41
C GLN A 97 -9.87 8.72 -21.44
N GLU A 98 -8.80 9.39 -21.01
CA GLU A 98 -8.90 10.62 -20.19
C GLU A 98 -9.78 10.48 -18.93
N ASN A 99 -9.95 9.27 -18.42
CA ASN A 99 -10.75 9.03 -17.22
C ASN A 99 -9.90 9.07 -15.96
N GLN A 100 -10.51 9.61 -14.90
CA GLN A 100 -10.00 9.55 -13.55
C GLN A 100 -10.41 8.22 -12.91
N GLY A 101 -9.44 7.40 -12.51
CA GLY A 101 -9.72 6.11 -11.89
C GLY A 101 -10.14 6.25 -10.42
N PHE A 102 -9.47 7.12 -9.69
CA PHE A 102 -9.70 7.38 -8.26
C PHE A 102 -9.95 8.86 -8.03
N ALA A 103 -10.89 9.18 -7.12
CA ALA A 103 -11.09 10.52 -6.61
C ALA A 103 -9.82 11.03 -5.91
N THR A 104 -9.74 12.34 -5.66
CA THR A 104 -8.65 12.94 -4.88
C THR A 104 -8.57 12.27 -3.51
N HIS A 105 -7.38 11.84 -3.12
CA HIS A 105 -7.13 11.12 -1.87
C HIS A 105 -5.68 11.33 -1.41
N PHE A 106 -5.36 10.78 -0.26
CA PHE A 106 -3.99 10.57 0.19
C PHE A 106 -3.75 9.08 0.45
N ASP A 107 -2.50 8.66 0.32
CA ASP A 107 -2.08 7.31 0.70
C ASP A 107 -1.51 7.29 2.12
N GLY A 108 -1.75 6.20 2.84
CA GLY A 108 -1.12 5.91 4.13
C GLY A 108 0.32 5.37 4.00
N ARG A 109 0.92 5.47 2.83
CA ARG A 109 2.26 4.95 2.49
C ARG A 109 2.97 5.91 1.56
N ASP A 110 4.29 5.93 1.65
CA ASP A 110 5.09 6.55 0.61
C ASP A 110 4.97 5.74 -0.68
N VAL A 111 4.83 6.41 -1.81
CA VAL A 111 4.59 5.78 -3.10
C VAL A 111 5.61 6.27 -4.13
N PHE A 112 6.27 5.33 -4.79
CA PHE A 112 7.04 5.58 -5.99
C PHE A 112 6.22 5.16 -7.21
N VAL A 113 5.92 6.09 -8.10
CA VAL A 113 5.15 5.87 -9.32
C VAL A 113 6.10 5.85 -10.50
N LEU A 114 6.25 4.70 -11.14
CA LEU A 114 7.06 4.53 -12.35
C LEU A 114 6.13 4.47 -13.57
N HIS A 115 6.22 5.46 -14.46
CA HIS A 115 5.42 5.50 -15.67
C HIS A 115 6.01 4.61 -16.76
N ILE A 116 5.18 3.76 -17.38
CA ILE A 116 5.63 2.70 -18.31
C ILE A 116 5.16 2.95 -19.74
N ALA A 117 3.91 3.40 -19.93
CA ALA A 117 3.37 3.60 -21.26
C ALA A 117 2.22 4.62 -21.25
N GLY A 118 2.07 5.33 -22.39
CA GLY A 118 1.11 6.42 -22.52
C GLY A 118 1.52 7.64 -21.72
N GLU A 119 0.56 8.49 -21.39
CA GLU A 119 0.76 9.71 -20.63
C GLU A 119 -0.26 9.80 -19.49
N LYS A 120 0.16 10.40 -18.37
CA LYS A 120 -0.71 10.60 -17.21
C LYS A 120 -0.34 11.90 -16.51
N THR A 121 -1.36 12.72 -16.24
CA THR A 121 -1.20 13.95 -15.46
C THR A 121 -1.57 13.68 -14.01
N TRP A 122 -0.66 14.02 -13.11
CA TRP A 122 -0.84 13.98 -11.67
C TRP A 122 -1.05 15.40 -11.14
N HIS A 123 -2.01 15.57 -10.26
CA HIS A 123 -2.21 16.80 -9.52
C HIS A 123 -1.82 16.55 -8.06
N LEU A 124 -0.95 17.41 -7.55
CA LEU A 124 -0.53 17.42 -6.14
C LEU A 124 -1.10 18.66 -5.48
N TYR A 125 -1.59 18.50 -4.26
CA TYR A 125 -2.29 19.56 -3.54
C TYR A 125 -1.51 20.02 -2.32
N ASP A 126 -1.76 21.24 -1.80
CA ASP A 126 -1.11 21.77 -0.60
C ASP A 126 -1.69 21.19 0.70
N GLY A 127 -2.84 20.55 0.64
CA GLY A 127 -3.38 19.79 1.75
C GLY A 127 -2.51 18.56 2.07
N PHE A 128 -2.40 18.26 3.35
CA PHE A 128 -1.60 17.16 3.85
C PHE A 128 -2.25 16.50 5.07
N TYR A 129 -2.37 15.20 5.08
CA TYR A 129 -2.82 14.45 6.25
C TYR A 129 -1.61 13.90 7.00
N GLU A 130 -1.41 14.37 8.23
CA GLU A 130 -0.22 14.05 9.00
C GLU A 130 -0.20 12.58 9.44
N LEU A 131 0.86 11.86 9.07
CA LEU A 131 1.17 10.49 9.49
C LEU A 131 -0.01 9.50 9.41
N PRO A 132 -0.70 9.36 8.26
CA PRO A 132 -1.80 8.43 8.15
C PRO A 132 -1.32 6.99 8.34
N MET A 133 -2.12 6.18 9.01
CA MET A 133 -1.86 4.76 9.15
C MET A 133 -2.35 4.02 7.89
N GLY A 134 -1.42 3.39 7.18
CA GLY A 134 -1.68 2.67 5.92
C GLY A 134 -1.65 1.16 6.04
N ASN A 135 -1.45 0.62 7.25
CA ASN A 135 -1.32 -0.81 7.49
C ASN A 135 -2.58 -1.40 8.12
N SER A 136 -3.00 -2.57 7.66
CA SER A 136 -4.06 -3.34 8.31
C SER A 136 -3.57 -3.82 9.69
N PRO A 137 -4.42 -3.77 10.77
CA PRO A 137 -5.83 -3.40 10.77
C PRO A 137 -6.11 -1.88 10.88
N TYR A 138 -5.11 -1.04 10.92
CA TYR A 138 -5.20 0.38 11.27
C TYR A 138 -5.38 1.32 10.06
N ILE A 139 -5.81 0.79 8.91
CA ILE A 139 -6.03 1.62 7.72
C ILE A 139 -7.11 2.66 8.00
N PHE A 140 -6.73 3.92 7.84
CA PHE A 140 -7.64 5.05 7.93
C PHE A 140 -7.88 5.66 6.56
N ARG A 141 -9.14 5.92 6.23
CA ARG A 141 -9.54 6.59 4.99
C ARG A 141 -10.66 7.58 5.28
N LEU A 142 -10.56 8.74 4.66
CA LEU A 142 -11.64 9.71 4.60
C LEU A 142 -12.56 9.42 3.40
N GLY A 143 -13.80 9.87 3.47
CA GLY A 143 -14.70 9.86 2.33
C GLY A 143 -14.30 10.91 1.28
N ASP A 144 -14.81 10.75 0.05
CA ASP A 144 -14.44 11.62 -1.08
C ASP A 144 -14.78 13.09 -0.82
N GLU A 145 -15.93 13.39 -0.22
CA GLU A 145 -16.34 14.75 0.12
C GLU A 145 -15.37 15.42 1.10
N GLU A 146 -14.91 14.68 2.10
CA GLU A 146 -13.96 15.17 3.09
C GLU A 146 -12.56 15.36 2.48
N ASN A 147 -12.13 14.45 1.61
CA ASN A 147 -10.89 14.59 0.86
C ASN A 147 -10.91 15.86 -0.01
N GLU A 148 -12.02 16.11 -0.74
CA GLU A 148 -12.18 17.30 -1.54
C GLU A 148 -12.13 18.59 -0.70
N ARG A 149 -12.68 18.58 0.51
CA ARG A 149 -12.65 19.71 1.43
C ARG A 149 -11.25 19.99 1.99
N LEU A 150 -10.44 18.93 2.21
CA LEU A 150 -9.15 19.00 2.90
C LEU A 150 -7.95 19.07 1.96
N LYS A 151 -8.11 18.73 0.67
CA LYS A 151 -6.99 18.69 -0.27
C LYS A 151 -6.28 20.03 -0.48
N GLY A 152 -6.97 21.16 -0.26
CA GLY A 152 -6.44 22.48 -0.51
C GLY A 152 -6.32 22.84 -1.99
N ASN A 153 -5.31 23.66 -2.34
CA ASN A 153 -5.08 24.09 -3.72
C ASN A 153 -4.13 23.14 -4.44
N CYS A 154 -4.32 22.99 -5.76
CA CYS A 154 -3.36 22.28 -6.60
C CYS A 154 -2.07 23.13 -6.67
N ILE A 155 -0.96 22.56 -6.17
CA ILE A 155 0.35 23.22 -6.14
C ILE A 155 1.27 22.74 -7.26
N GLU A 156 1.04 21.56 -7.78
CA GLU A 156 1.84 21.02 -8.88
C GLU A 156 0.99 20.15 -9.80
N ARG A 157 1.24 20.28 -11.10
CA ARG A 157 0.73 19.43 -12.15
C ARG A 157 1.90 18.76 -12.84
N VAL A 158 2.01 17.44 -12.68
CA VAL A 158 3.11 16.64 -13.21
C VAL A 158 2.60 15.82 -14.38
N GLU A 159 3.09 16.10 -15.58
CA GLU A 159 2.84 15.29 -16.77
C GLU A 159 3.91 14.21 -16.85
N MET A 160 3.49 12.94 -16.73
CA MET A 160 4.39 11.78 -16.76
C MET A 160 4.33 11.07 -18.10
N THR A 161 5.53 10.76 -18.60
CA THR A 161 5.79 9.99 -19.83
C THR A 161 6.59 8.73 -19.49
N PRO A 162 6.70 7.75 -20.39
CA PRO A 162 7.44 6.51 -20.12
C PRO A 162 8.88 6.75 -19.66
N GLY A 163 9.23 6.18 -18.50
CA GLY A 163 10.53 6.33 -17.84
C GLY A 163 10.55 7.31 -16.68
N ASP A 164 9.53 8.17 -16.54
CA ASP A 164 9.42 9.11 -15.41
C ASP A 164 9.12 8.39 -14.11
N LEU A 165 9.72 8.89 -13.03
CA LEU A 165 9.48 8.43 -11.65
C LEU A 165 9.01 9.61 -10.80
N LEU A 166 7.83 9.45 -10.17
CA LEU A 166 7.27 10.41 -9.22
C LEU A 166 7.26 9.78 -7.82
N TYR A 167 7.78 10.50 -6.84
CA TYR A 167 7.64 10.16 -5.43
C TYR A 167 6.53 11.00 -4.80
N ILE A 168 5.61 10.34 -4.10
CA ILE A 168 4.53 10.96 -3.35
C ILE A 168 4.64 10.50 -1.89
N PRO A 169 4.91 11.40 -0.94
CA PRO A 169 4.97 11.02 0.47
C PRO A 169 3.58 10.65 1.01
N ARG A 170 3.55 9.76 2.00
CA ARG A 170 2.30 9.41 2.68
C ARG A 170 1.61 10.66 3.24
N GLY A 171 0.29 10.72 3.07
CA GLY A 171 -0.51 11.87 3.53
C GLY A 171 -0.64 13.00 2.52
N GLN A 172 0.14 13.02 1.45
CA GLN A 172 0.05 14.02 0.39
C GLN A 172 -1.21 13.78 -0.44
N TYR A 173 -2.10 14.79 -0.51
CA TYR A 173 -3.27 14.74 -1.37
C TYR A 173 -2.88 14.79 -2.83
N HIS A 174 -3.45 13.87 -3.60
CA HIS A 174 -3.20 13.75 -5.03
C HIS A 174 -4.38 13.12 -5.78
N ASP A 175 -4.41 13.32 -7.07
CA ASP A 175 -5.19 12.56 -8.04
C ASP A 175 -4.44 12.45 -9.37
N ALA A 176 -4.96 11.64 -10.29
CA ALA A 176 -4.33 11.45 -11.57
C ALA A 176 -5.33 11.11 -12.69
N ILE A 177 -5.12 11.71 -13.86
CA ILE A 177 -5.93 11.53 -15.05
C ILE A 177 -5.06 11.03 -16.19
N ALA A 178 -5.48 9.97 -16.88
CA ALA A 178 -4.82 9.55 -18.13
C ALA A 178 -5.01 10.63 -19.20
N SER A 179 -3.92 11.16 -19.72
CA SER A 179 -3.92 12.24 -20.73
C SER A 179 -3.72 11.73 -22.15
N SER A 180 -3.69 10.41 -22.34
CA SER A 180 -3.62 9.74 -23.64
C SER A 180 -4.66 8.61 -23.73
N ASP A 181 -4.80 7.99 -24.91
CA ASP A 181 -5.75 6.88 -25.15
C ASP A 181 -5.64 5.74 -24.15
N ALA A 182 -4.43 5.47 -23.65
CA ALA A 182 -4.16 4.51 -22.60
C ALA A 182 -2.90 4.90 -21.82
N SER A 183 -2.91 4.66 -20.52
CA SER A 183 -1.79 4.93 -19.62
C SER A 183 -1.55 3.73 -18.73
N LEU A 184 -0.26 3.37 -18.54
CA LEU A 184 0.18 2.31 -17.66
C LEU A 184 1.30 2.80 -16.76
N HIS A 185 1.13 2.64 -15.45
CA HIS A 185 2.18 2.88 -14.48
C HIS A 185 2.24 1.78 -13.42
N LEU A 186 3.39 1.68 -12.79
CA LEU A 186 3.63 0.87 -11.59
C LEU A 186 3.65 1.78 -10.38
N THR A 187 3.16 1.29 -9.25
CA THR A 187 3.40 1.92 -7.96
C THR A 187 4.13 0.95 -7.04
N PHE A 188 5.13 1.46 -6.32
CA PHE A 188 5.81 0.74 -5.25
C PHE A 188 5.50 1.48 -3.95
N GLY A 189 4.56 0.93 -3.17
CA GLY A 189 4.18 1.48 -1.87
C GLY A 189 5.07 0.94 -0.77
N VAL A 190 5.71 1.84 -0.01
CA VAL A 190 6.55 1.51 1.13
C VAL A 190 5.67 1.32 2.36
N VAL A 191 5.58 0.09 2.87
CA VAL A 191 4.76 -0.27 4.04
C VAL A 191 5.62 -0.13 5.29
N GLN A 192 5.76 1.09 5.78
CA GLN A 192 6.61 1.38 6.95
C GLN A 192 6.12 0.64 8.19
N MET A 193 7.07 0.14 8.97
CA MET A 193 6.80 -0.38 10.30
C MET A 193 6.59 0.80 11.26
N LEU A 194 5.44 0.84 11.90
CA LEU A 194 5.02 1.93 12.78
C LEU A 194 5.19 1.55 14.26
N GLY A 195 5.23 2.55 15.15
CA GLY A 195 5.31 2.32 16.59
C GLY A 195 4.15 1.47 17.14
N ILE A 196 2.96 1.55 16.56
CA ILE A 196 1.83 0.70 16.95
C ILE A 196 2.12 -0.79 16.70
N GLU A 197 2.83 -1.13 15.63
CA GLU A 197 3.19 -2.52 15.32
C GLU A 197 4.26 -3.06 16.26
N VAL A 198 5.09 -2.17 16.82
CA VAL A 198 6.02 -2.56 17.90
C VAL A 198 5.24 -2.99 19.14
N MET A 199 4.15 -2.28 19.48
CA MET A 199 3.27 -2.67 20.59
C MET A 199 2.61 -4.03 20.35
N ASP A 200 2.13 -4.27 19.10
CA ASP A 200 1.55 -5.57 18.72
C ASP A 200 2.56 -6.71 18.83
N MET A 201 3.83 -6.48 18.45
CA MET A 201 4.90 -7.48 18.59
C MET A 201 5.18 -7.82 20.05
N LEU A 202 5.17 -6.81 20.92
CA LEU A 202 5.43 -7.00 22.35
C LEU A 202 4.28 -7.71 23.05
N GLN A 203 3.05 -7.60 22.54
CA GLN A 203 1.87 -8.22 23.15
C GLN A 203 2.05 -9.74 23.35
N ALA A 204 2.71 -10.42 22.42
CA ALA A 204 2.99 -11.86 22.54
C ALA A 204 3.86 -12.17 23.78
N GLY A 205 4.80 -11.27 24.14
CA GLY A 205 5.64 -11.40 25.33
C GLY A 205 4.88 -11.17 26.65
N PHE A 206 3.77 -10.44 26.61
CA PHE A 206 2.97 -10.17 27.82
C PHE A 206 2.23 -11.43 28.34
N VAL A 207 2.06 -12.42 27.49
CA VAL A 207 1.43 -13.70 27.85
C VAL A 207 2.26 -14.45 28.91
N ASP A 208 3.55 -14.22 29.00
CA ASP A 208 4.45 -14.86 29.96
C ASP A 208 4.69 -14.00 31.21
N GLU A 209 4.11 -12.79 31.27
CA GLU A 209 4.30 -11.84 32.37
C GLU A 209 3.12 -11.88 33.36
N PRO A 210 3.31 -12.39 34.59
CA PRO A 210 2.22 -12.58 35.58
C PRO A 210 1.41 -11.31 35.85
N LEU A 211 2.03 -10.14 35.85
CA LEU A 211 1.40 -8.86 36.15
C LEU A 211 0.26 -8.56 35.13
N PHE A 212 0.42 -8.95 33.87
CA PHE A 212 -0.61 -8.74 32.82
C PHE A 212 -1.76 -9.78 32.92
N HIS A 213 -1.62 -10.80 33.78
CA HIS A 213 -2.65 -11.80 34.05
C HIS A 213 -3.40 -11.52 35.36
N GLU A 214 -2.97 -10.56 36.16
CA GLU A 214 -3.67 -10.20 37.39
C GLU A 214 -5.08 -9.65 37.06
N PRO A 215 -6.14 -10.06 37.77
CA PRO A 215 -7.44 -9.45 37.64
C PRO A 215 -7.38 -7.94 37.94
N LEU A 216 -8.08 -7.14 37.13
CA LEU A 216 -8.22 -5.72 37.45
C LEU A 216 -8.97 -5.53 38.77
N PRO A 217 -8.57 -4.54 39.59
CA PRO A 217 -9.32 -4.12 40.76
C PRO A 217 -10.77 -3.72 40.40
N HIS A 218 -11.67 -3.85 41.36
CA HIS A 218 -13.07 -3.52 41.17
C HIS A 218 -13.25 -2.03 40.82
N PHE A 219 -14.23 -1.70 39.98
CA PHE A 219 -14.47 -0.34 39.52
C PHE A 219 -14.85 0.65 40.66
N ASP A 220 -15.33 0.15 41.82
CA ASP A 220 -15.62 0.98 43.00
C ASP A 220 -14.37 1.34 43.81
N ASP A 221 -13.19 0.82 43.45
CA ASP A 221 -11.90 1.17 44.04
C ASP A 221 -10.97 1.85 43.02
N PRO A 222 -11.21 3.12 42.73
CA PRO A 222 -10.42 3.85 41.74
C PRO A 222 -8.94 4.00 42.14
N ALA A 223 -8.62 3.99 43.45
CA ALA A 223 -7.24 4.10 43.90
C ALA A 223 -6.45 2.81 43.63
N ALA A 224 -7.05 1.64 43.91
CA ALA A 224 -6.45 0.35 43.59
C ALA A 224 -6.31 0.18 42.07
N LEU A 225 -7.32 0.60 41.28
CA LEU A 225 -7.28 0.57 39.82
C LEU A 225 -6.13 1.45 39.29
N GLN A 226 -6.02 2.67 39.76
CA GLN A 226 -4.95 3.60 39.35
C GLN A 226 -3.56 3.04 39.70
N SER A 227 -3.41 2.45 40.90
CA SER A 227 -2.17 1.80 41.33
C SER A 227 -1.81 0.61 40.41
N HIS A 228 -2.81 -0.20 40.04
CA HIS A 228 -2.58 -1.35 39.17
C HIS A 228 -2.16 -0.89 37.75
N ILE A 229 -2.82 0.12 37.18
CA ILE A 229 -2.44 0.72 35.90
C ILE A 229 -1.02 1.29 35.96
N GLY A 230 -0.63 1.91 37.09
CA GLY A 230 0.75 2.40 37.30
C GLY A 230 1.76 1.26 37.18
N ARG A 231 1.54 0.13 37.88
CA ARG A 231 2.42 -1.04 37.76
C ARG A 231 2.55 -1.59 36.35
N LEU A 232 1.42 -1.64 35.63
CA LEU A 232 1.41 -2.06 34.21
C LEU A 232 2.24 -1.10 33.35
N ALA A 233 2.08 0.22 33.55
CA ALA A 233 2.82 1.25 32.80
C ALA A 233 4.33 1.17 33.07
N ASP A 234 4.73 1.01 34.34
CA ASP A 234 6.13 0.86 34.73
C ASP A 234 6.76 -0.38 34.08
N ARG A 235 6.06 -1.52 34.16
CA ARG A 235 6.55 -2.77 33.55
C ARG A 235 6.62 -2.69 32.03
N LEU A 236 5.64 -2.09 31.37
CA LEU A 236 5.64 -1.84 29.94
C LEU A 236 6.84 -0.95 29.55
N SER A 237 7.11 0.10 30.32
CA SER A 237 8.25 0.97 30.09
C SER A 237 9.59 0.22 30.20
N GLU A 238 9.75 -0.66 31.19
CA GLU A 238 10.93 -1.51 31.34
C GLU A 238 11.13 -2.43 30.11
N ILE A 239 10.05 -3.07 29.65
CA ILE A 239 10.09 -3.96 28.49
C ILE A 239 10.49 -3.18 27.25
N LEU A 240 9.88 -2.02 26.99
CA LEU A 240 10.20 -1.18 25.83
C LEU A 240 11.62 -0.63 25.88
N ALA A 241 12.15 -0.31 27.06
CA ALA A 241 13.51 0.19 27.24
C ALA A 241 14.57 -0.91 27.20
N SER A 242 14.17 -2.19 27.16
CA SER A 242 15.10 -3.31 27.18
C SER A 242 15.88 -3.43 25.85
N PRO A 243 17.15 -3.88 25.89
CA PRO A 243 17.90 -4.18 24.67
C PRO A 243 17.22 -5.24 23.80
N GLU A 244 16.50 -6.17 24.40
CA GLU A 244 15.79 -7.27 23.76
C GLU A 244 14.67 -6.75 22.85
N ALA A 245 13.92 -5.72 23.26
CA ALA A 245 12.91 -5.08 22.42
C ALA A 245 13.53 -4.48 21.15
N GLY A 246 14.65 -3.78 21.29
CA GLY A 246 15.38 -3.23 20.14
C GLY A 246 15.92 -4.32 19.20
N VAL A 247 16.42 -5.42 19.75
CA VAL A 247 16.86 -6.58 18.96
C VAL A 247 15.69 -7.19 18.22
N MET A 248 14.55 -7.41 18.89
CA MET A 248 13.34 -7.98 18.27
C MET A 248 12.86 -7.14 17.10
N VAL A 249 12.73 -5.83 17.26
CA VAL A 249 12.29 -4.92 16.17
C VAL A 249 13.27 -5.01 15.00
N ARG A 250 14.57 -4.93 15.25
CA ARG A 250 15.60 -5.01 14.21
C ARG A 250 15.57 -6.34 13.45
N GLU A 251 15.46 -7.46 14.16
CA GLU A 251 15.43 -8.78 13.51
C GLU A 251 14.11 -8.98 12.73
N THR A 252 12.99 -8.43 13.20
CA THR A 252 11.74 -8.41 12.45
C THR A 252 11.87 -7.59 11.17
N GLN A 253 12.45 -6.38 11.23
CA GLN A 253 12.72 -5.56 10.03
C GLN A 253 13.62 -6.29 9.03
N LYS A 254 14.68 -6.93 9.51
CA LYS A 254 15.56 -7.74 8.65
C LYS A 254 14.82 -8.90 8.01
N SER A 255 14.01 -9.64 8.79
CA SER A 255 13.23 -10.76 8.29
C SER A 255 12.29 -10.31 7.16
N VAL A 256 11.57 -9.20 7.37
CA VAL A 256 10.69 -8.63 6.35
C VAL A 256 11.46 -8.17 5.11
N ALA A 257 12.60 -7.49 5.30
CA ALA A 257 13.41 -6.99 4.20
C ALA A 257 14.05 -8.10 3.36
N MET A 258 14.40 -9.22 3.99
CA MET A 258 15.05 -10.36 3.34
C MET A 258 14.05 -11.43 2.87
N GLN A 259 12.77 -11.28 3.19
CA GLN A 259 11.73 -12.19 2.74
C GLN A 259 11.66 -12.18 1.21
N GLU A 260 11.64 -13.35 0.59
CA GLU A 260 11.58 -13.53 -0.86
C GLU A 260 12.82 -13.02 -1.61
N PHE A 261 13.90 -12.63 -0.90
CA PHE A 261 15.13 -12.24 -1.55
C PHE A 261 15.85 -13.50 -2.07
N SER A 262 15.81 -13.70 -3.40
CA SER A 262 16.67 -14.67 -4.07
C SER A 262 17.94 -13.95 -4.53
N ALA A 263 19.10 -14.41 -4.08
CA ALA A 263 20.41 -13.88 -4.49
C ALA A 263 20.72 -14.09 -6.00
N GLU A 264 19.85 -14.77 -6.71
CA GLU A 264 20.01 -15.09 -8.14
C GLU A 264 19.56 -13.95 -9.07
N TYR A 265 18.91 -12.89 -8.55
CA TYR A 265 18.47 -11.77 -9.38
C TYR A 265 19.53 -10.66 -9.44
N ASP A 266 20.38 -10.71 -10.48
CA ASP A 266 21.32 -9.64 -10.81
C ASP A 266 20.62 -8.60 -11.69
N LEU A 267 20.14 -7.51 -11.08
CA LEU A 267 19.62 -6.35 -11.83
C LEU A 267 20.79 -5.52 -12.35
N ARG A 268 21.22 -5.80 -13.57
CA ARG A 268 22.13 -4.92 -14.30
C ARG A 268 21.32 -3.79 -14.92
N TYR A 269 21.34 -2.65 -14.26
CA TYR A 269 20.81 -1.42 -14.86
C TYR A 269 21.90 -0.78 -15.73
N SER A 270 21.59 -0.57 -17.02
CA SER A 270 22.50 0.02 -18.01
C SER A 270 22.03 1.38 -18.55
N GLY A 271 21.05 2.02 -17.89
CA GLY A 271 20.49 3.29 -18.32
C GLY A 271 20.78 4.45 -17.35
N GLU A 272 20.87 5.66 -17.86
CA GLU A 272 20.95 6.87 -17.06
C GLU A 272 19.54 7.22 -16.54
N ILE A 273 19.39 7.41 -15.22
CA ILE A 273 18.18 8.00 -14.64
C ILE A 273 18.22 9.50 -14.95
N SER A 274 17.37 9.96 -15.87
CA SER A 274 17.48 11.30 -16.44
C SER A 274 16.94 12.43 -15.57
N THR A 275 15.98 12.17 -14.65
CA THR A 275 15.44 13.22 -13.75
C THR A 275 14.78 12.66 -12.51
N PHE A 276 15.15 13.21 -11.34
CA PHE A 276 14.37 13.12 -10.10
C PHE A 276 13.72 14.48 -9.84
N ARG A 277 12.40 14.50 -9.63
CA ARG A 277 11.70 15.67 -9.15
C ARG A 277 11.20 15.38 -7.72
N VAL A 278 11.74 16.12 -6.76
CA VAL A 278 11.27 16.09 -5.36
C VAL A 278 10.28 17.23 -5.20
N VAL A 279 9.04 16.91 -4.86
CA VAL A 279 7.96 17.89 -4.71
C VAL A 279 7.94 18.51 -3.30
N HIS A 280 8.67 17.95 -2.34
CA HIS A 280 8.81 18.49 -0.98
C HIS A 280 10.25 18.42 -0.48
N ASP A 281 10.85 19.56 -0.17
CA ASP A 281 12.10 19.65 0.58
C ASP A 281 11.83 19.41 2.07
N GLY A 282 12.08 18.22 2.51
CA GLY A 282 12.11 17.91 3.93
C GLY A 282 11.23 16.76 4.31
N LEU A 283 11.83 15.62 4.33
CA LEU A 283 11.59 14.45 5.20
C LEU A 283 12.09 13.17 4.49
N ILE A 284 13.40 13.02 4.49
CA ILE A 284 14.04 11.70 4.51
C ILE A 284 14.99 11.65 5.72
#